data_1a4cbc227f06e9d928ea913592c0ee34
#
_entry.id   1a4cbc227f06e9d928ea913592c0ee34
#
_cell.length_a   1.000
_cell.length_b   1.000
_cell.length_c   1.000
_cell.angle_alpha   90.00
_cell.angle_beta   90.00
_cell.angle_gamma   90.00
#
_symmetry.space_group_name_H-M   'P 1'
#
loop_
_entity.id
_entity.type
_entity.pdbx_description
1 polymer ?
#
loop_
_entity_poly.entity_id
_entity_poly.type
_entity_poly.pdbx_seq_one_letter_code
_entity_poly.pdbx_strand_id
1 'polypeptide(L)'
;MALFSSARPPRTILVAAPRRIGDVLLTTPLVRSLKARWPDAQIDMLVFRGTEGVLEHNPDVRRVIVVAQRAGFRERLRDALSMWRRYDLACAALSSDRPRFYSWFAGRKRVGLVDPNRVTWLTRMMLNGIAINHHESAHTVVSTLALAPVIGIEPVSEVVAPGIGDDPERRARFDAWLAESPAIRDGKPLVVLHPYPMFRYKQWRLEGWVEMIDWLRAQGFAIALSGGPADREREYAEQVAAEAGGDVLNLVGRLTFGESAELVRRARLFIGPDTGATHVAAATGTDTIALFGPSDPVRWGPWPQHWPATESPWALRGSARHGNVWLLQGEGDCVPCRHEGCERHVDSRSDCLVNLGTQRVKAAAAEMLGLNPPGAADAVIDTSRLHRARFD
;
A
#
# COMPACT_ATOMS: atom_id res chain seq x y z
N MET A 1 -25.00 19.98 11.60
CA MET A 1 -25.10 21.11 10.67
C MET A 1 -23.96 20.98 9.67
N ALA A 2 -24.23 20.86 8.36
CA ALA A 2 -23.20 20.67 7.35
C ALA A 2 -22.22 21.85 7.34
N LEU A 3 -20.92 21.59 7.18
CA LEU A 3 -19.87 22.62 7.17
C LEU A 3 -20.02 23.59 5.98
N PHE A 4 -20.61 23.11 4.87
CA PHE A 4 -20.85 23.90 3.67
C PHE A 4 -22.30 23.80 3.25
N SER A 5 -22.89 24.95 2.83
CA SER A 5 -24.21 24.94 2.19
C SER A 5 -24.07 24.52 0.72
N SER A 6 -25.14 23.96 0.16
CA SER A 6 -25.22 23.65 -1.27
C SER A 6 -24.96 24.86 -2.19
N ALA A 7 -25.27 26.04 -1.70
CA ALA A 7 -25.10 27.30 -2.46
C ALA A 7 -23.65 27.83 -2.47
N ARG A 8 -22.76 27.35 -1.59
CA ARG A 8 -21.34 27.76 -1.53
C ARG A 8 -20.43 26.56 -1.25
N PRO A 9 -20.20 25.71 -2.25
CA PRO A 9 -19.27 24.59 -2.12
C PRO A 9 -17.82 25.10 -1.98
N PRO A 10 -16.91 24.31 -1.36
CA PRO A 10 -15.49 24.63 -1.35
C PRO A 10 -14.93 24.52 -2.77
N ARG A 11 -14.15 25.51 -3.20
CA ARG A 11 -13.45 25.50 -4.48
C ARG A 11 -12.04 24.93 -4.37
N THR A 12 -11.42 25.11 -3.21
CA THR A 12 -10.05 24.65 -2.93
C THR A 12 -10.03 23.85 -1.65
N ILE A 13 -9.45 22.63 -1.72
CA ILE A 13 -9.41 21.71 -0.59
C ILE A 13 -7.98 21.23 -0.40
N LEU A 14 -7.50 21.18 0.84
CA LEU A 14 -6.27 20.54 1.23
C LEU A 14 -6.57 19.26 2.01
N VAL A 15 -5.97 18.14 1.60
CA VAL A 15 -5.95 16.90 2.39
C VAL A 15 -4.53 16.67 2.89
N ALA A 16 -4.33 16.80 4.19
CA ALA A 16 -3.01 16.67 4.82
C ALA A 16 -2.82 15.24 5.35
N ALA A 17 -1.93 14.48 4.71
CA ALA A 17 -1.57 13.10 5.06
C ALA A 17 -0.06 12.86 5.09
N PRO A 18 0.75 13.69 5.82
CA PRO A 18 2.20 13.54 5.86
C PRO A 18 2.59 12.33 6.73
N ARG A 19 2.70 11.15 6.09
CA ARG A 19 3.07 9.88 6.71
C ARG A 19 3.70 8.93 5.69
N ARG A 20 3.72 7.62 5.97
CA ARG A 20 4.28 6.58 5.08
C ARG A 20 3.42 6.39 3.82
N ILE A 21 4.00 5.77 2.79
CA ILE A 21 3.39 5.51 1.48
C ILE A 21 2.00 4.86 1.60
N GLY A 22 1.88 3.79 2.41
CA GLY A 22 0.59 3.11 2.62
C GLY A 22 -0.48 4.03 3.23
N ASP A 23 -0.12 4.86 4.22
CA ASP A 23 -1.05 5.83 4.83
C ASP A 23 -1.54 6.86 3.79
N VAL A 24 -0.64 7.35 2.92
CA VAL A 24 -0.98 8.31 1.86
C VAL A 24 -1.96 7.67 0.87
N LEU A 25 -1.66 6.46 0.39
CA LEU A 25 -2.53 5.73 -0.53
C LEU A 25 -3.91 5.47 0.08
N LEU A 26 -3.95 4.97 1.32
CA LEU A 26 -5.20 4.66 2.03
C LEU A 26 -6.00 5.92 2.46
N THR A 27 -5.47 7.13 2.21
CA THR A 27 -6.18 8.39 2.36
C THR A 27 -6.91 8.81 1.05
N THR A 28 -6.57 8.21 -0.09
CA THR A 28 -7.20 8.56 -1.38
C THR A 28 -8.71 8.36 -1.43
N PRO A 29 -9.34 7.42 -0.69
CA PRO A 29 -10.80 7.33 -0.59
C PRO A 29 -11.48 8.61 -0.07
N LEU A 30 -10.85 9.32 0.87
CA LEU A 30 -11.36 10.64 1.30
C LEU A 30 -11.29 11.65 0.16
N VAL A 31 -10.20 11.67 -0.60
CA VAL A 31 -10.04 12.56 -1.77
C VAL A 31 -11.09 12.24 -2.82
N ARG A 32 -11.32 10.94 -3.12
CA ARG A 32 -12.37 10.45 -4.02
C ARG A 32 -13.77 10.89 -3.55
N SER A 33 -14.05 10.77 -2.25
CA SER A 33 -15.33 11.20 -1.65
C SER A 33 -15.56 12.70 -1.81
N LEU A 34 -14.52 13.51 -1.59
CA LEU A 34 -14.56 14.97 -1.77
C LEU A 34 -14.79 15.31 -3.24
N LYS A 35 -14.12 14.64 -4.17
CA LYS A 35 -14.23 14.85 -5.62
C LYS A 35 -15.60 14.41 -6.15
N ALA A 36 -16.13 13.29 -5.68
CA ALA A 36 -17.47 12.83 -6.01
C ALA A 36 -18.56 13.84 -5.60
N ARG A 37 -18.40 14.47 -4.43
CA ARG A 37 -19.36 15.49 -3.94
C ARG A 37 -19.19 16.87 -4.60
N TRP A 38 -17.94 17.24 -4.92
CA TRP A 38 -17.58 18.53 -5.52
C TRP A 38 -16.62 18.31 -6.72
N PRO A 39 -17.14 17.94 -7.90
CA PRO A 39 -16.33 17.60 -9.07
C PRO A 39 -15.40 18.73 -9.52
N ASP A 40 -15.81 19.99 -9.35
CA ASP A 40 -15.05 21.17 -9.77
C ASP A 40 -14.02 21.61 -8.71
N ALA A 41 -14.05 21.04 -7.50
CA ALA A 41 -13.12 21.40 -6.45
C ALA A 41 -11.69 21.01 -6.82
N GLN A 42 -10.76 21.94 -6.58
CA GLN A 42 -9.33 21.70 -6.73
C GLN A 42 -8.78 21.13 -5.42
N ILE A 43 -8.35 19.87 -5.45
CA ILE A 43 -7.88 19.16 -4.27
C ILE A 43 -6.35 19.01 -4.34
N ASP A 44 -5.66 19.52 -3.33
CA ASP A 44 -4.22 19.33 -3.14
C ASP A 44 -4.00 18.35 -1.98
N MET A 45 -2.99 17.49 -2.11
CA MET A 45 -2.56 16.62 -1.01
C MET A 45 -1.20 17.07 -0.48
N LEU A 46 -1.09 17.16 0.87
CA LEU A 46 0.17 17.43 1.55
C LEU A 46 0.73 16.14 2.14
N VAL A 47 1.93 15.77 1.72
CA VAL A 47 2.59 14.50 2.05
C VAL A 47 4.07 14.70 2.41
N PHE A 48 4.73 13.68 2.97
CA PHE A 48 6.17 13.71 3.18
C PHE A 48 6.93 13.46 1.88
N ARG A 49 8.13 14.06 1.81
CA ARG A 49 9.11 13.77 0.75
C ARG A 49 9.39 12.27 0.69
N GLY A 50 9.36 11.71 -0.54
CA GLY A 50 9.55 10.30 -0.83
C GLY A 50 8.26 9.47 -0.76
N THR A 51 7.09 10.08 -0.45
CA THR A 51 5.81 9.39 -0.49
C THR A 51 4.87 9.93 -1.58
N GLU A 52 5.27 10.98 -2.27
CA GLU A 52 4.50 11.64 -3.34
C GLU A 52 4.21 10.75 -4.54
N GLY A 53 5.13 9.83 -4.85
CA GLY A 53 5.00 8.97 -6.03
C GLY A 53 3.77 8.06 -6.01
N VAL A 54 3.22 7.73 -4.84
CA VAL A 54 1.99 6.93 -4.73
C VAL A 54 0.74 7.68 -5.20
N LEU A 55 0.85 9.00 -5.41
CA LEU A 55 -0.20 9.86 -5.97
C LEU A 55 0.05 10.22 -7.44
N GLU A 56 1.03 9.60 -8.08
CA GLU A 56 1.39 9.85 -9.46
C GLU A 56 0.20 9.62 -10.39
N HIS A 57 -0.15 10.63 -11.20
CA HIS A 57 -1.33 10.63 -12.08
C HIS A 57 -2.66 10.27 -11.40
N ASN A 58 -2.81 10.56 -10.10
CA ASN A 58 -4.10 10.42 -9.44
C ASN A 58 -5.10 11.46 -10.01
N PRO A 59 -6.24 11.02 -10.60
CA PRO A 59 -7.16 11.94 -11.30
C PRO A 59 -7.88 12.93 -10.38
N ASP A 60 -7.93 12.65 -9.09
CA ASP A 60 -8.65 13.47 -8.11
C ASP A 60 -7.75 14.51 -7.46
N VAL A 61 -6.43 14.41 -7.64
CA VAL A 61 -5.43 15.29 -7.03
C VAL A 61 -4.89 16.28 -8.06
N ARG A 62 -5.11 17.58 -7.83
CA ARG A 62 -4.55 18.63 -8.69
C ARG A 62 -3.05 18.78 -8.51
N ARG A 63 -2.58 18.79 -7.26
CA ARG A 63 -1.17 19.02 -6.91
C ARG A 63 -0.79 18.31 -5.61
N VAL A 64 0.41 17.76 -5.58
CA VAL A 64 1.03 17.22 -4.37
C VAL A 64 1.97 18.26 -3.76
N ILE A 65 1.77 18.59 -2.49
CA ILE A 65 2.63 19.49 -1.71
C ILE A 65 3.54 18.61 -0.85
N VAL A 66 4.83 18.70 -1.11
CA VAL A 66 5.84 17.87 -0.45
C VAL A 66 6.51 18.65 0.68
N VAL A 67 6.49 18.09 1.89
CA VAL A 67 7.15 18.63 3.08
C VAL A 67 8.18 17.67 3.64
N ALA A 68 9.23 18.19 4.27
CA ALA A 68 10.27 17.35 4.84
C ALA A 68 9.81 16.62 6.10
N GLN A 69 10.16 15.33 6.23
CA GLN A 69 9.82 14.52 7.40
C GLN A 69 10.54 15.01 8.67
N ARG A 70 11.81 15.40 8.56
CA ARG A 70 12.66 15.87 9.66
C ARG A 70 12.92 17.38 9.59
N ALA A 71 11.89 18.17 9.23
CA ALA A 71 11.98 19.62 9.19
C ALA A 71 12.08 20.23 10.60
N GLY A 72 12.90 21.26 10.76
CA GLY A 72 12.92 22.11 11.95
C GLY A 72 11.65 22.96 12.08
N PHE A 73 11.43 23.58 13.26
CA PHE A 73 10.23 24.40 13.49
C PHE A 73 10.11 25.56 12.51
N ARG A 74 11.22 26.26 12.21
CA ARG A 74 11.22 27.40 11.26
C ARG A 74 10.83 27.01 9.85
N GLU A 75 11.31 25.87 9.37
CA GLU A 75 10.97 25.33 8.06
C GLU A 75 9.49 24.95 8.01
N ARG A 76 9.00 24.20 9.00
CA ARG A 76 7.58 23.85 9.11
C ARG A 76 6.67 25.06 9.15
N LEU A 77 7.07 26.10 9.90
CA LEU A 77 6.29 27.35 9.98
C LEU A 77 6.29 28.09 8.65
N ARG A 78 7.43 28.15 7.94
CA ARG A 78 7.51 28.75 6.60
C ARG A 78 6.59 28.00 5.62
N ASP A 79 6.63 26.66 5.61
CA ASP A 79 5.77 25.85 4.75
C ASP A 79 4.28 26.07 5.10
N ALA A 80 3.93 26.12 6.38
CA ALA A 80 2.57 26.39 6.82
C ALA A 80 2.08 27.81 6.44
N LEU A 81 2.93 28.82 6.63
CA LEU A 81 2.62 30.21 6.28
C LEU A 81 2.48 30.40 4.76
N SER A 82 3.23 29.65 3.95
CA SER A 82 3.09 29.66 2.49
C SER A 82 1.70 29.25 2.03
N MET A 83 0.96 28.52 2.85
CA MET A 83 -0.41 28.05 2.60
C MET A 83 -1.48 28.85 3.36
N TRP A 84 -1.12 29.95 4.04
CA TRP A 84 -2.03 30.68 4.93
C TRP A 84 -3.38 31.00 4.28
N ARG A 85 -4.45 30.40 4.84
CA ARG A 85 -5.86 30.60 4.42
C ARG A 85 -6.13 30.44 2.91
N ARG A 86 -5.30 29.64 2.19
CA ARG A 86 -5.46 29.41 0.75
C ARG A 86 -6.57 28.43 0.39
N TYR A 87 -7.02 27.65 1.36
CA TYR A 87 -8.02 26.59 1.13
C TYR A 87 -9.32 26.90 1.85
N ASP A 88 -10.45 26.69 1.15
CA ASP A 88 -11.77 26.80 1.75
C ASP A 88 -11.98 25.72 2.82
N LEU A 89 -11.46 24.50 2.55
CA LEU A 89 -11.47 23.36 3.47
C LEU A 89 -10.07 22.76 3.60
N ALA A 90 -9.65 22.46 4.82
CA ALA A 90 -8.47 21.64 5.08
C ALA A 90 -8.82 20.44 5.95
N CYS A 91 -8.44 19.23 5.51
CA CYS A 91 -8.67 17.97 6.18
C CYS A 91 -7.36 17.45 6.77
N ALA A 92 -7.26 17.36 8.10
CA ALA A 92 -6.21 16.64 8.77
C ALA A 92 -6.58 15.14 8.76
N ALA A 93 -6.18 14.43 7.72
CA ALA A 93 -6.64 13.08 7.44
C ALA A 93 -6.05 11.99 8.35
N LEU A 94 -5.07 12.34 9.18
CA LEU A 94 -4.41 11.45 10.13
C LEU A 94 -4.44 12.07 11.54
N SER A 95 -4.48 11.24 12.58
CA SER A 95 -4.67 11.69 13.97
C SER A 95 -3.43 12.35 14.63
N SER A 96 -2.30 12.42 13.94
CA SER A 96 -1.07 13.04 14.45
C SER A 96 -1.12 14.57 14.43
N ASP A 97 -0.15 15.23 15.10
CA ASP A 97 -0.13 16.69 15.25
C ASP A 97 0.20 17.43 13.95
N ARG A 98 1.01 16.83 13.07
CA ARG A 98 1.45 17.50 11.83
C ARG A 98 0.33 17.79 10.84
N PRO A 99 -0.57 16.86 10.49
CA PRO A 99 -1.72 17.16 9.63
C PRO A 99 -2.57 18.30 10.21
N ARG A 100 -2.81 18.29 11.53
CA ARG A 100 -3.56 19.37 12.22
C ARG A 100 -2.88 20.71 12.14
N PHE A 101 -1.56 20.75 12.36
CA PHE A 101 -0.75 21.96 12.25
C PHE A 101 -0.86 22.58 10.86
N TYR A 102 -0.61 21.83 9.80
CA TYR A 102 -0.72 22.35 8.43
C TYR A 102 -2.16 22.74 8.09
N SER A 103 -3.15 21.95 8.47
CA SER A 103 -4.56 22.25 8.22
C SER A 103 -5.01 23.51 8.93
N TRP A 104 -4.49 23.78 10.15
CA TRP A 104 -4.82 24.99 10.91
C TRP A 104 -4.39 26.27 10.19
N PHE A 105 -3.20 26.27 9.60
CA PHE A 105 -2.71 27.41 8.83
C PHE A 105 -3.42 27.53 7.48
N ALA A 106 -3.58 26.40 6.79
CA ALA A 106 -4.01 26.37 5.38
C ALA A 106 -5.51 26.61 5.18
N GLY A 107 -6.36 26.09 6.08
CA GLY A 107 -7.80 26.07 5.89
C GLY A 107 -8.56 27.24 6.51
N ARG A 108 -9.56 27.75 5.80
CA ARG A 108 -10.58 28.63 6.37
C ARG A 108 -11.55 27.84 7.24
N LYS A 109 -12.01 26.66 6.74
CA LYS A 109 -12.68 25.63 7.53
C LYS A 109 -11.76 24.41 7.64
N ARG A 110 -11.82 23.74 8.77
CA ARG A 110 -10.85 22.69 9.12
C ARG A 110 -11.55 21.53 9.79
N VAL A 111 -11.28 20.33 9.30
CA VAL A 111 -11.73 19.09 9.94
C VAL A 111 -10.53 18.20 10.22
N GLY A 112 -10.63 17.34 11.20
CA GLY A 112 -9.51 16.47 11.52
C GLY A 112 -9.90 15.18 12.22
N LEU A 113 -9.12 14.15 11.92
CA LEU A 113 -9.13 12.88 12.63
C LEU A 113 -8.33 13.03 13.92
N VAL A 114 -8.90 12.66 15.06
CA VAL A 114 -8.30 12.87 16.38
C VAL A 114 -8.50 11.62 17.24
N ASP A 115 -7.45 11.17 17.91
CA ASP A 115 -7.58 10.07 18.88
C ASP A 115 -8.41 10.52 20.09
N PRO A 116 -9.21 9.63 20.69
CA PRO A 116 -10.13 10.00 21.77
C PRO A 116 -9.44 10.76 22.93
N ASN A 117 -8.25 10.32 23.32
CA ASN A 117 -7.44 10.91 24.40
C ASN A 117 -6.76 12.24 24.05
N ARG A 118 -6.83 12.66 22.78
CA ARG A 118 -6.25 13.91 22.26
C ARG A 118 -7.31 14.98 21.92
N VAL A 119 -8.56 14.75 22.26
CA VAL A 119 -9.64 15.73 22.09
C VAL A 119 -9.60 16.73 23.25
N THR A 120 -8.75 17.74 23.11
CA THR A 120 -8.55 18.83 24.09
C THR A 120 -9.30 20.10 23.65
N TRP A 121 -9.34 21.10 24.54
CA TRP A 121 -9.87 22.44 24.20
C TRP A 121 -9.10 23.08 23.04
N LEU A 122 -7.78 22.89 23.00
CA LEU A 122 -6.93 23.37 21.92
C LEU A 122 -7.29 22.71 20.57
N THR A 123 -7.49 21.39 20.56
CA THR A 123 -7.93 20.66 19.38
C THR A 123 -9.29 21.19 18.85
N ARG A 124 -10.23 21.45 19.78
CA ARG A 124 -11.54 22.03 19.44
C ARG A 124 -11.44 23.45 18.91
N MET A 125 -10.48 24.23 19.36
CA MET A 125 -10.20 25.57 18.83
C MET A 125 -9.57 25.52 17.42
N MET A 126 -8.74 24.53 17.15
CA MET A 126 -8.06 24.39 15.86
C MET A 126 -8.99 23.85 14.78
N LEU A 127 -9.99 23.04 15.09
CA LEU A 127 -10.84 22.31 14.14
C LEU A 127 -12.30 22.74 14.27
N ASN A 128 -12.96 22.93 13.13
CA ASN A 128 -14.39 23.20 13.05
C ASN A 128 -15.23 21.92 13.15
N GLY A 129 -14.61 20.76 12.83
CA GLY A 129 -15.21 19.45 12.95
C GLY A 129 -14.16 18.40 13.29
N ILE A 130 -14.55 17.43 14.12
CA ILE A 130 -13.67 16.37 14.60
C ILE A 130 -14.34 15.03 14.32
N ALA A 131 -13.60 14.12 13.68
CA ALA A 131 -13.90 12.71 13.63
C ALA A 131 -13.01 11.99 14.64
N ILE A 132 -13.57 11.03 15.38
CA ILE A 132 -12.81 10.22 16.35
C ILE A 132 -12.13 9.06 15.63
N ASN A 133 -10.84 8.92 15.88
CA ASN A 133 -10.05 7.83 15.33
C ASN A 133 -10.16 6.58 16.22
N HIS A 134 -10.81 5.55 15.71
CA HIS A 134 -10.93 4.25 16.37
C HIS A 134 -9.84 3.29 15.87
N HIS A 135 -8.58 3.72 15.90
CA HIS A 135 -7.43 3.01 15.31
C HIS A 135 -7.17 1.60 15.86
N GLU A 136 -7.72 1.23 17.00
CA GLU A 136 -7.57 -0.12 17.56
C GLU A 136 -8.56 -1.13 16.95
N SER A 137 -9.68 -0.65 16.42
CA SER A 137 -10.79 -1.49 15.93
C SER A 137 -11.20 -1.21 14.49
N ALA A 138 -10.61 -0.21 13.83
CA ALA A 138 -10.99 0.19 12.48
C ALA A 138 -9.81 0.20 11.52
N HIS A 139 -10.08 -0.18 10.27
CA HIS A 139 -9.13 -0.05 9.18
C HIS A 139 -8.77 1.42 8.92
N THR A 140 -7.57 1.67 8.42
CA THR A 140 -7.09 3.04 8.12
C THR A 140 -8.01 3.77 7.13
N VAL A 141 -8.57 3.10 6.13
CA VAL A 141 -9.58 3.65 5.19
C VAL A 141 -10.83 4.08 5.95
N VAL A 142 -11.39 3.21 6.79
CA VAL A 142 -12.60 3.50 7.58
C VAL A 142 -12.36 4.68 8.52
N SER A 143 -11.21 4.69 9.19
CA SER A 143 -10.82 5.80 10.08
C SER A 143 -10.74 7.13 9.33
N THR A 144 -10.14 7.15 8.15
CA THR A 144 -10.02 8.37 7.34
C THR A 144 -11.37 8.82 6.79
N LEU A 145 -12.21 7.88 6.35
CA LEU A 145 -13.57 8.15 5.86
C LEU A 145 -14.54 8.62 6.95
N ALA A 146 -14.22 8.42 8.24
CA ALA A 146 -14.98 9.01 9.34
C ALA A 146 -15.03 10.55 9.29
N LEU A 147 -14.17 11.20 8.48
CA LEU A 147 -14.28 12.64 8.18
C LEU A 147 -15.43 12.98 7.24
N ALA A 148 -15.90 12.05 6.40
CA ALA A 148 -16.93 12.31 5.41
C ALA A 148 -18.25 12.80 6.04
N PRO A 149 -18.84 12.12 7.04
CA PRO A 149 -20.06 12.60 7.71
C PRO A 149 -19.85 13.93 8.47
N VAL A 150 -18.63 14.18 8.99
CA VAL A 150 -18.31 15.47 9.65
C VAL A 150 -18.33 16.63 8.65
N ILE A 151 -17.92 16.35 7.41
CA ILE A 151 -17.95 17.31 6.30
C ILE A 151 -19.38 17.44 5.75
N GLY A 152 -20.21 16.42 5.87
CA GLY A 152 -21.56 16.31 5.31
C GLY A 152 -21.55 15.78 3.87
N ILE A 153 -20.70 14.78 3.60
CA ILE A 153 -20.60 14.09 2.31
C ILE A 153 -20.72 12.57 2.49
N GLU A 154 -21.11 11.88 1.42
CA GLU A 154 -21.13 10.43 1.39
C GLU A 154 -19.71 9.88 1.20
N PRO A 155 -19.32 8.82 1.93
CA PRO A 155 -18.03 8.19 1.77
C PRO A 155 -17.98 7.31 0.52
N VAL A 156 -16.88 7.42 -0.23
CA VAL A 156 -16.50 6.51 -1.31
C VAL A 156 -15.26 5.75 -0.87
N SER A 157 -15.33 4.43 -0.82
CA SER A 157 -14.26 3.58 -0.25
C SER A 157 -13.16 3.18 -1.23
N GLU A 158 -13.25 3.61 -2.49
CA GLU A 158 -12.30 3.25 -3.52
C GLU A 158 -10.91 3.84 -3.25
N VAL A 159 -9.91 2.98 -3.09
CA VAL A 159 -8.49 3.38 -3.04
C VAL A 159 -7.99 3.59 -4.47
N VAL A 160 -7.40 4.74 -4.74
CA VAL A 160 -6.96 5.12 -6.09
C VAL A 160 -5.47 4.84 -6.25
N ALA A 161 -5.14 3.81 -7.02
CA ALA A 161 -3.77 3.45 -7.35
C ALA A 161 -3.10 4.52 -8.25
N PRO A 162 -1.77 4.72 -8.16
CA PRO A 162 -1.05 5.60 -9.06
C PRO A 162 -1.12 5.11 -10.52
N GLY A 163 -0.77 5.97 -11.45
CA GLY A 163 -0.77 5.70 -12.89
C GLY A 163 0.53 6.06 -13.58
N ILE A 164 0.68 5.59 -14.82
CA ILE A 164 1.84 5.92 -15.68
C ILE A 164 1.61 7.21 -16.50
N GLY A 165 0.34 7.68 -16.58
CA GLY A 165 -0.04 8.81 -17.43
C GLY A 165 -0.09 8.47 -18.92
N ASP A 166 -0.20 9.52 -19.75
CA ASP A 166 -0.34 9.38 -21.20
C ASP A 166 0.97 9.73 -21.96
N ASP A 167 2.11 9.75 -21.27
CA ASP A 167 3.43 9.99 -21.86
C ASP A 167 3.85 8.80 -22.77
N PRO A 168 3.93 8.96 -24.11
CA PRO A 168 4.27 7.88 -25.02
C PRO A 168 5.69 7.36 -24.86
N GLU A 169 6.66 8.22 -24.52
CA GLU A 169 8.06 7.82 -24.33
C GLU A 169 8.20 6.95 -23.08
N ARG A 170 7.50 7.32 -22.03
CA ARG A 170 7.46 6.55 -20.79
C ARG A 170 6.82 5.19 -21.01
N ARG A 171 5.72 5.13 -21.75
CA ARG A 171 5.06 3.86 -22.12
C ARG A 171 5.97 2.98 -22.96
N ALA A 172 6.61 3.53 -23.98
CA ALA A 172 7.55 2.79 -24.84
C ALA A 172 8.73 2.22 -24.04
N ARG A 173 9.31 3.03 -23.13
CA ARG A 173 10.37 2.55 -22.23
C ARG A 173 9.89 1.43 -21.31
N PHE A 174 8.71 1.56 -20.75
CA PHE A 174 8.12 0.54 -19.90
C PHE A 174 7.88 -0.77 -20.68
N ASP A 175 7.34 -0.69 -21.89
CA ASP A 175 7.12 -1.84 -22.76
C ASP A 175 8.44 -2.50 -23.18
N ALA A 176 9.51 -1.72 -23.40
CA ALA A 176 10.85 -2.23 -23.67
C ALA A 176 11.41 -3.05 -22.49
N TRP A 177 11.19 -2.60 -21.25
CA TRP A 177 11.58 -3.37 -20.06
C TRP A 177 10.85 -4.71 -19.95
N LEU A 178 9.55 -4.73 -20.23
CA LEU A 178 8.80 -5.99 -20.23
C LEU A 178 9.30 -6.94 -21.33
N ALA A 179 9.70 -6.40 -22.50
CA ALA A 179 10.24 -7.17 -23.58
C ALA A 179 11.65 -7.73 -23.33
N GLU A 180 12.32 -7.40 -22.22
CA GLU A 180 13.56 -8.06 -21.80
C GLU A 180 13.34 -9.55 -21.47
N SER A 181 12.13 -9.92 -20.97
CA SER A 181 11.77 -11.33 -20.72
C SER A 181 11.27 -12.02 -21.99
N PRO A 182 11.92 -13.11 -22.42
CA PRO A 182 11.43 -13.98 -23.48
C PRO A 182 10.01 -14.51 -23.21
N ALA A 183 9.73 -14.93 -21.97
CA ALA A 183 8.43 -15.47 -21.59
C ALA A 183 7.29 -14.46 -21.78
N ILE A 184 7.54 -13.16 -21.48
CA ILE A 184 6.56 -12.08 -21.68
C ILE A 184 6.38 -11.82 -23.16
N ARG A 185 7.45 -11.78 -23.96
CA ARG A 185 7.38 -11.63 -25.43
C ARG A 185 6.59 -12.77 -26.10
N ASP A 186 6.72 -13.98 -25.57
CA ASP A 186 6.00 -15.17 -26.04
C ASP A 186 4.52 -15.18 -25.58
N GLY A 187 4.06 -14.13 -24.91
CA GLY A 187 2.66 -13.95 -24.51
C GLY A 187 2.26 -14.76 -23.27
N LYS A 188 3.20 -15.29 -22.48
CA LYS A 188 2.86 -15.95 -21.22
C LYS A 188 2.23 -14.95 -20.24
N PRO A 189 1.19 -15.37 -19.49
CA PRO A 189 0.58 -14.50 -18.48
C PRO A 189 1.58 -14.17 -17.38
N LEU A 190 1.57 -12.90 -16.95
CA LEU A 190 2.54 -12.35 -16.00
C LEU A 190 2.07 -12.57 -14.56
N VAL A 191 3.00 -12.95 -13.68
CA VAL A 191 2.88 -12.87 -12.22
C VAL A 191 3.97 -11.95 -11.67
N VAL A 192 3.58 -11.02 -10.79
CA VAL A 192 4.50 -10.09 -10.14
C VAL A 192 4.73 -10.53 -8.69
N LEU A 193 5.99 -10.67 -8.31
CA LEU A 193 6.41 -10.94 -6.96
C LEU A 193 7.12 -9.73 -6.37
N HIS A 194 6.82 -9.38 -5.12
CA HIS A 194 7.47 -8.30 -4.38
C HIS A 194 8.17 -8.87 -3.14
N PRO A 195 9.41 -9.37 -3.27
CA PRO A 195 9.97 -10.24 -2.25
C PRO A 195 10.52 -9.50 -1.03
N TYR A 196 10.85 -8.20 -1.14
CA TYR A 196 11.52 -7.48 -0.07
C TYR A 196 10.66 -6.35 0.52
N PRO A 197 10.27 -6.42 1.81
CA PRO A 197 9.61 -5.34 2.53
C PRO A 197 10.62 -4.32 3.07
N MET A 198 10.17 -3.10 3.37
CA MET A 198 10.98 -2.06 4.02
C MET A 198 11.62 -2.55 5.35
N PHE A 199 10.96 -3.43 6.07
CA PHE A 199 11.37 -3.94 7.38
C PHE A 199 11.53 -5.45 7.33
N ARG A 200 12.67 -5.94 7.79
CA ARG A 200 13.03 -7.36 7.76
C ARG A 200 12.01 -8.25 8.50
N TYR A 201 11.41 -7.79 9.56
CA TYR A 201 10.41 -8.56 10.31
C TYR A 201 9.11 -8.85 9.53
N LYS A 202 8.93 -8.25 8.35
CA LYS A 202 7.82 -8.52 7.43
C LYS A 202 8.25 -9.41 6.25
N GLN A 203 9.50 -9.86 6.21
CA GLN A 203 10.06 -10.62 5.11
C GLN A 203 9.67 -12.10 5.23
N TRP A 204 9.23 -12.67 4.10
CA TRP A 204 9.09 -14.11 3.96
C TRP A 204 10.45 -14.73 3.59
N ARG A 205 10.58 -16.06 3.76
CA ARG A 205 11.84 -16.77 3.51
C ARG A 205 12.21 -16.78 2.02
N LEU A 206 13.51 -16.75 1.74
CA LEU A 206 14.07 -16.76 0.39
C LEU A 206 13.64 -17.99 -0.40
N GLU A 207 13.77 -19.15 0.22
CA GLU A 207 13.44 -20.45 -0.37
C GLU A 207 11.96 -20.50 -0.79
N GLY A 208 11.10 -19.84 -0.05
CA GLY A 208 9.68 -19.73 -0.38
C GLY A 208 9.45 -18.96 -1.69
N TRP A 209 10.19 -17.89 -1.93
CA TRP A 209 10.11 -17.15 -3.19
C TRP A 209 10.63 -17.97 -4.36
N VAL A 210 11.76 -18.68 -4.19
CA VAL A 210 12.33 -19.56 -5.23
C VAL A 210 11.35 -20.68 -5.57
N GLU A 211 10.81 -21.39 -4.57
CA GLU A 211 9.80 -22.43 -4.77
C GLU A 211 8.53 -21.91 -5.48
N MET A 212 8.11 -20.67 -5.20
CA MET A 212 6.97 -20.06 -5.89
C MET A 212 7.28 -19.74 -7.35
N ILE A 213 8.47 -19.22 -7.63
CA ILE A 213 8.92 -18.93 -9.00
C ILE A 213 8.94 -20.21 -9.83
N ASP A 214 9.57 -21.29 -9.30
CA ASP A 214 9.66 -22.56 -9.99
C ASP A 214 8.29 -23.16 -10.29
N TRP A 215 7.40 -23.15 -9.28
CA TRP A 215 6.04 -23.64 -9.45
C TRP A 215 5.26 -22.83 -10.47
N LEU A 216 5.28 -21.50 -10.40
CA LEU A 216 4.56 -20.63 -11.34
C LEU A 216 5.06 -20.78 -12.78
N ARG A 217 6.38 -20.91 -12.97
CA ARG A 217 6.96 -21.17 -14.30
C ARG A 217 6.52 -22.52 -14.86
N ALA A 218 6.45 -23.55 -14.01
CA ALA A 218 5.92 -24.87 -14.40
C ALA A 218 4.45 -24.82 -14.81
N GLN A 219 3.68 -23.85 -14.26
CA GLN A 219 2.29 -23.58 -14.67
C GLN A 219 2.20 -22.66 -15.92
N GLY A 220 3.32 -22.29 -16.53
CA GLY A 220 3.34 -21.50 -17.77
C GLY A 220 3.32 -19.99 -17.59
N PHE A 221 3.58 -19.44 -16.40
CA PHE A 221 3.62 -18.01 -16.14
C PHE A 221 5.01 -17.39 -16.39
N ALA A 222 5.04 -16.16 -16.85
CA ALA A 222 6.18 -15.27 -16.80
C ALA A 222 6.28 -14.61 -15.43
N ILE A 223 7.50 -14.40 -14.93
CA ILE A 223 7.74 -13.88 -13.58
C ILE A 223 8.48 -12.55 -13.65
N ALA A 224 7.95 -11.53 -12.96
CA ALA A 224 8.66 -10.28 -12.71
C ALA A 224 8.82 -10.03 -11.20
N LEU A 225 10.01 -9.56 -10.81
CA LEU A 225 10.28 -9.06 -9.47
C LEU A 225 10.12 -7.55 -9.43
N SER A 226 9.42 -7.04 -8.43
CA SER A 226 9.26 -5.62 -8.14
C SER A 226 9.83 -5.25 -6.78
N GLY A 227 10.28 -4.01 -6.64
CA GLY A 227 10.84 -3.48 -5.39
C GLY A 227 11.29 -2.03 -5.56
N GLY A 228 11.61 -1.39 -4.44
CA GLY A 228 12.14 -0.04 -4.38
C GLY A 228 13.62 0.04 -4.78
N PRO A 229 14.20 1.25 -4.80
CA PRO A 229 15.56 1.50 -5.29
C PRO A 229 16.65 1.28 -4.23
N ALA A 230 16.33 0.82 -3.02
CA ALA A 230 17.33 0.60 -1.97
C ALA A 230 18.26 -0.58 -2.32
N ASP A 231 19.54 -0.46 -1.99
CA ASP A 231 20.54 -1.48 -2.32
C ASP A 231 20.16 -2.85 -1.75
N ARG A 232 19.71 -2.90 -0.50
CA ARG A 232 19.24 -4.15 0.15
C ARG A 232 18.08 -4.84 -0.61
N GLU A 233 17.19 -4.05 -1.23
CA GLU A 233 16.10 -4.59 -2.04
C GLU A 233 16.64 -5.19 -3.33
N ARG A 234 17.58 -4.49 -3.98
CA ARG A 234 18.23 -4.96 -5.21
C ARG A 234 19.03 -6.23 -4.98
N GLU A 235 19.91 -6.23 -3.98
CA GLU A 235 20.73 -7.39 -3.61
C GLU A 235 19.87 -8.63 -3.32
N TYR A 236 18.79 -8.45 -2.55
CA TYR A 236 17.89 -9.57 -2.24
C TYR A 236 17.14 -10.08 -3.47
N ALA A 237 16.68 -9.19 -4.34
CA ALA A 237 16.00 -9.59 -5.58
C ALA A 237 16.96 -10.28 -6.56
N GLU A 238 18.22 -9.82 -6.65
CA GLU A 238 19.28 -10.48 -7.42
C GLU A 238 19.55 -11.88 -6.88
N GLN A 239 19.60 -12.05 -5.55
CA GLN A 239 19.74 -13.35 -4.92
C GLN A 239 18.57 -14.27 -5.24
N VAL A 240 17.31 -13.79 -5.11
CA VAL A 240 16.11 -14.56 -5.47
C VAL A 240 16.15 -14.98 -6.94
N ALA A 241 16.49 -14.07 -7.85
CA ALA A 241 16.56 -14.36 -9.29
C ALA A 241 17.68 -15.35 -9.62
N ALA A 242 18.83 -15.22 -8.99
CA ALA A 242 19.98 -16.12 -9.19
C ALA A 242 19.69 -17.54 -8.70
N GLU A 243 19.08 -17.69 -7.51
CA GLU A 243 18.74 -19.01 -6.95
C GLU A 243 17.60 -19.69 -7.72
N ALA A 244 16.60 -18.94 -8.18
CA ALA A 244 15.54 -19.47 -9.03
C ALA A 244 16.06 -19.83 -10.43
N GLY A 245 17.08 -19.13 -10.93
CA GLY A 245 17.63 -19.32 -12.28
C GLY A 245 16.59 -19.07 -13.38
N GLY A 246 16.99 -19.25 -14.65
CA GLY A 246 16.09 -19.15 -15.80
C GLY A 246 15.58 -17.72 -16.05
N ASP A 247 14.42 -17.61 -16.71
CA ASP A 247 13.81 -16.33 -17.08
C ASP A 247 13.02 -15.73 -15.90
N VAL A 248 13.64 -14.78 -15.19
CA VAL A 248 13.01 -13.96 -14.15
C VAL A 248 13.34 -12.50 -14.44
N LEU A 249 12.32 -11.70 -14.79
CA LEU A 249 12.49 -10.29 -15.09
C LEU A 249 12.67 -9.48 -13.79
N ASN A 250 13.89 -9.04 -13.48
CA ASN A 250 14.17 -8.24 -12.30
C ASN A 250 14.00 -6.73 -12.60
N LEU A 251 12.92 -6.13 -12.11
CA LEU A 251 12.60 -4.70 -12.24
C LEU A 251 12.79 -3.91 -10.93
N VAL A 252 13.42 -4.51 -9.91
CA VAL A 252 13.67 -3.87 -8.62
C VAL A 252 14.54 -2.63 -8.78
N GLY A 253 14.06 -1.49 -8.26
CA GLY A 253 14.74 -0.20 -8.36
C GLY A 253 14.67 0.50 -9.72
N ARG A 254 13.98 -0.09 -10.72
CA ARG A 254 13.86 0.48 -12.08
C ARG A 254 12.57 1.27 -12.28
N LEU A 255 11.52 0.98 -11.51
CA LEU A 255 10.17 1.49 -11.71
C LEU A 255 9.84 2.60 -10.73
N THR A 256 9.11 3.61 -11.21
CA THR A 256 8.37 4.55 -10.34
C THR A 256 7.14 3.85 -9.74
N PHE A 257 6.44 4.52 -8.84
CA PHE A 257 5.19 3.98 -8.29
C PHE A 257 4.11 3.80 -9.36
N GLY A 258 3.99 4.73 -10.31
CA GLY A 258 3.06 4.62 -11.42
C GLY A 258 3.39 3.46 -12.34
N GLU A 259 4.68 3.27 -12.67
CA GLU A 259 5.15 2.14 -13.48
C GLU A 259 5.00 0.80 -12.74
N SER A 260 5.22 0.78 -11.42
CA SER A 260 4.95 -0.41 -10.60
C SER A 260 3.47 -0.79 -10.58
N ALA A 261 2.58 0.20 -10.48
CA ALA A 261 1.14 -0.05 -10.57
C ALA A 261 0.73 -0.54 -11.97
N GLU A 262 1.35 0.00 -13.03
CA GLU A 262 1.10 -0.48 -14.41
C GLU A 262 1.59 -1.92 -14.61
N LEU A 263 2.76 -2.27 -14.07
CA LEU A 263 3.25 -3.65 -14.08
C LEU A 263 2.24 -4.60 -13.43
N VAL A 264 1.70 -4.21 -12.28
CA VAL A 264 0.70 -4.99 -11.55
C VAL A 264 -0.62 -5.08 -12.34
N ARG A 265 -1.09 -4.00 -12.98
CA ARG A 265 -2.31 -4.05 -13.82
C ARG A 265 -2.20 -5.02 -14.98
N ARG A 266 -0.99 -5.24 -15.50
CA ARG A 266 -0.73 -6.23 -16.58
C ARG A 266 -0.56 -7.65 -16.07
N ALA A 267 -0.43 -7.83 -14.75
CA ALA A 267 -0.28 -9.15 -14.14
C ALA A 267 -1.62 -9.83 -13.90
N ARG A 268 -1.59 -11.17 -13.91
CA ARG A 268 -2.71 -12.01 -13.47
C ARG A 268 -2.75 -12.13 -11.95
N LEU A 269 -1.59 -12.03 -11.30
CA LEU A 269 -1.44 -12.16 -9.85
C LEU A 269 -0.27 -11.33 -9.36
N PHE A 270 -0.44 -10.72 -8.20
CA PHE A 270 0.62 -10.11 -7.41
C PHE A 270 0.76 -10.86 -6.07
N ILE A 271 1.99 -11.15 -5.65
CA ILE A 271 2.27 -11.73 -4.33
C ILE A 271 3.32 -10.87 -3.62
N GLY A 272 3.02 -10.41 -2.42
CA GLY A 272 3.94 -9.60 -1.62
C GLY A 272 3.61 -9.58 -0.13
N PRO A 273 4.56 -9.16 0.72
CA PRO A 273 4.35 -8.98 2.16
C PRO A 273 3.56 -7.71 2.46
N ASP A 274 3.31 -7.43 3.73
CA ASP A 274 2.70 -6.17 4.20
C ASP A 274 3.59 -4.96 3.89
N THR A 275 3.39 -4.37 2.69
CA THR A 275 4.11 -3.20 2.18
C THR A 275 3.19 -2.24 1.42
N GLY A 276 3.71 -1.03 1.12
CA GLY A 276 3.03 -0.08 0.25
C GLY A 276 2.71 -0.64 -1.13
N ALA A 277 3.59 -1.47 -1.70
CA ALA A 277 3.39 -2.11 -3.00
C ALA A 277 2.18 -3.06 -3.02
N THR A 278 1.97 -3.80 -1.93
CA THR A 278 0.81 -4.70 -1.78
C THR A 278 -0.51 -3.93 -1.70
N HIS A 279 -0.51 -2.76 -1.05
CA HIS A 279 -1.67 -1.88 -1.06
C HIS A 279 -1.92 -1.27 -2.46
N VAL A 280 -0.87 -0.92 -3.18
CA VAL A 280 -0.98 -0.46 -4.58
C VAL A 280 -1.56 -1.59 -5.44
N ALA A 281 -1.08 -2.82 -5.29
CA ALA A 281 -1.56 -3.97 -6.04
C ALA A 281 -3.06 -4.21 -5.79
N ALA A 282 -3.50 -4.24 -4.55
CA ALA A 282 -4.93 -4.36 -4.22
C ALA A 282 -5.76 -3.25 -4.86
N ALA A 283 -5.25 -2.00 -4.84
CA ALA A 283 -5.94 -0.84 -5.41
C ALA A 283 -6.00 -0.83 -6.94
N THR A 284 -5.14 -1.58 -7.65
CA THR A 284 -5.24 -1.74 -9.11
C THR A 284 -6.35 -2.68 -9.55
N GLY A 285 -6.90 -3.49 -8.65
CA GLY A 285 -7.87 -4.54 -8.95
C GLY A 285 -7.26 -5.87 -9.36
N THR A 286 -5.96 -5.95 -9.50
CA THR A 286 -5.26 -7.19 -9.77
C THR A 286 -5.39 -8.16 -8.59
N ASP A 287 -5.59 -9.43 -8.89
CA ASP A 287 -5.57 -10.48 -7.88
C ASP A 287 -4.28 -10.39 -7.05
N THR A 288 -4.42 -10.31 -5.74
CA THR A 288 -3.31 -9.97 -4.83
C THR A 288 -3.27 -10.93 -3.66
N ILE A 289 -2.14 -11.59 -3.44
CA ILE A 289 -1.86 -12.36 -2.21
C ILE A 289 -0.96 -11.51 -1.31
N ALA A 290 -1.48 -11.20 -0.13
CA ALA A 290 -0.76 -10.44 0.90
C ALA A 290 -0.27 -11.38 2.00
N LEU A 291 1.05 -11.48 2.19
CA LEU A 291 1.66 -12.29 3.24
C LEU A 291 1.76 -11.46 4.53
N PHE A 292 1.00 -11.84 5.54
CA PHE A 292 0.92 -11.14 6.82
C PHE A 292 1.48 -11.97 7.96
N GLY A 293 2.18 -11.32 8.88
CA GLY A 293 2.73 -11.93 10.09
C GLY A 293 2.39 -11.12 11.34
N PRO A 294 3.34 -10.35 11.89
CA PRO A 294 3.16 -9.61 13.14
C PRO A 294 2.23 -8.41 13.04
N SER A 295 1.97 -7.90 11.81
CA SER A 295 1.16 -6.72 11.58
C SER A 295 -0.33 -6.99 11.83
N ASP A 296 -1.04 -5.97 12.30
CA ASP A 296 -2.48 -6.00 12.53
C ASP A 296 -3.26 -5.90 11.20
N PRO A 297 -3.90 -6.97 10.73
CA PRO A 297 -4.61 -6.95 9.46
C PRO A 297 -5.90 -6.11 9.49
N VAL A 298 -6.56 -5.98 10.66
CA VAL A 298 -7.74 -5.12 10.80
C VAL A 298 -7.41 -3.70 10.39
N ARG A 299 -6.23 -3.22 10.78
CA ARG A 299 -5.79 -1.86 10.56
C ARG A 299 -5.09 -1.65 9.21
N TRP A 300 -4.28 -2.64 8.80
CA TRP A 300 -3.31 -2.49 7.70
C TRP A 300 -3.46 -3.53 6.60
N GLY A 301 -4.47 -4.41 6.63
CA GLY A 301 -4.70 -5.33 5.52
C GLY A 301 -4.94 -4.56 4.22
N PRO A 302 -4.54 -5.07 3.03
CA PRO A 302 -4.82 -4.40 1.78
C PRO A 302 -6.33 -4.24 1.58
N TRP A 303 -6.75 -3.07 1.10
CA TRP A 303 -8.17 -2.77 0.90
C TRP A 303 -8.65 -3.37 -0.42
N PRO A 304 -9.61 -4.32 -0.40
CA PRO A 304 -10.13 -4.91 -1.62
C PRO A 304 -10.94 -3.88 -2.43
N GLN A 305 -10.95 -4.02 -3.75
CA GLN A 305 -11.82 -3.19 -4.59
C GLN A 305 -13.30 -3.40 -4.24
N HIS A 306 -14.08 -2.32 -4.34
CA HIS A 306 -15.53 -2.31 -4.10
C HIS A 306 -15.95 -2.75 -2.70
N TRP A 307 -15.03 -2.82 -1.72
CA TRP A 307 -15.37 -3.12 -0.34
C TRP A 307 -16.16 -1.95 0.28
N PRO A 308 -17.22 -2.22 1.07
CA PRO A 308 -18.01 -1.14 1.67
C PRO A 308 -17.21 -0.31 2.67
N ALA A 309 -17.51 0.99 2.74
CA ALA A 309 -16.76 1.97 3.55
C ALA A 309 -16.93 1.84 5.07
N THR A 310 -17.81 0.95 5.53
CA THR A 310 -18.32 0.97 6.90
C THR A 310 -17.53 0.08 7.86
N GLU A 311 -16.77 -0.89 7.36
CA GLU A 311 -16.09 -1.87 8.21
C GLU A 311 -14.76 -2.34 7.62
N SER A 312 -13.88 -2.88 8.49
CA SER A 312 -12.65 -3.52 8.05
C SER A 312 -12.95 -4.81 7.29
N PRO A 313 -12.30 -5.08 6.15
CA PRO A 313 -12.42 -6.36 5.47
C PRO A 313 -11.81 -7.53 6.25
N TRP A 314 -10.95 -7.27 7.22
CA TRP A 314 -10.11 -8.29 7.83
C TRP A 314 -10.44 -8.52 9.30
N ALA A 315 -10.49 -9.79 9.69
CA ALA A 315 -10.45 -10.20 11.09
C ALA A 315 -9.02 -10.06 11.65
N LEU A 316 -8.90 -9.95 12.97
CA LEU A 316 -7.59 -9.84 13.62
C LEU A 316 -6.72 -11.08 13.39
N ARG A 317 -7.36 -12.26 13.38
CA ARG A 317 -6.69 -13.55 13.20
C ARG A 317 -7.34 -14.34 12.07
N GLY A 318 -6.48 -15.09 11.37
CA GLY A 318 -6.89 -15.98 10.29
C GLY A 318 -6.61 -15.42 8.91
N SER A 319 -6.60 -16.31 7.95
CA SER A 319 -6.47 -15.97 6.53
C SER A 319 -7.84 -15.89 5.90
N ALA A 320 -8.05 -14.95 5.00
CA ALA A 320 -9.32 -14.77 4.29
C ALA A 320 -9.10 -14.21 2.89
N ARG A 321 -10.06 -14.46 1.99
CA ARG A 321 -10.15 -13.84 0.67
C ARG A 321 -11.36 -12.91 0.63
N HIS A 322 -11.14 -11.67 0.20
CA HIS A 322 -12.18 -10.70 -0.06
C HIS A 322 -11.92 -10.00 -1.40
N GLY A 323 -12.86 -10.13 -2.33
CA GLY A 323 -12.72 -9.59 -3.67
C GLY A 323 -11.44 -10.07 -4.36
N ASN A 324 -10.63 -9.13 -4.80
CA ASN A 324 -9.34 -9.36 -5.45
C ASN A 324 -8.16 -9.57 -4.48
N VAL A 325 -8.40 -9.66 -3.17
CA VAL A 325 -7.31 -9.79 -2.19
C VAL A 325 -7.46 -11.05 -1.36
N TRP A 326 -6.40 -11.84 -1.30
CA TRP A 326 -6.22 -12.91 -0.34
C TRP A 326 -5.15 -12.53 0.68
N LEU A 327 -5.56 -12.33 1.93
CA LEU A 327 -4.64 -12.13 3.03
C LEU A 327 -4.30 -13.48 3.65
N LEU A 328 -3.04 -13.89 3.53
CA LEU A 328 -2.49 -15.09 4.17
C LEU A 328 -1.74 -14.70 5.42
N GLN A 329 -2.28 -15.03 6.58
CA GLN A 329 -1.64 -14.79 7.87
C GLN A 329 -0.81 -15.99 8.29
N GLY A 330 0.44 -15.75 8.69
CA GLY A 330 1.29 -16.74 9.34
C GLY A 330 0.70 -17.20 10.67
N GLU A 331 1.15 -18.34 11.17
CA GLU A 331 0.62 -18.99 12.35
C GLU A 331 1.49 -18.77 13.59
N GLY A 332 0.89 -18.87 14.76
CA GLY A 332 1.53 -18.74 16.08
C GLY A 332 0.58 -18.11 17.09
N ASP A 333 0.73 -18.48 18.36
CA ASP A 333 -0.15 -18.03 19.46
C ASP A 333 -0.14 -16.51 19.64
N CYS A 334 1.00 -15.87 19.32
CA CYS A 334 1.16 -14.42 19.43
C CYS A 334 0.67 -13.63 18.20
N VAL A 335 0.25 -14.26 17.10
CA VAL A 335 -0.09 -13.60 15.84
C VAL A 335 -1.50 -13.00 15.88
N PRO A 336 -1.67 -11.70 15.51
CA PRO A 336 -0.64 -10.71 15.26
C PRO A 336 -0.11 -10.11 16.59
N CYS A 337 1.20 -10.13 16.78
CA CYS A 337 1.79 -9.59 18.01
C CYS A 337 1.95 -8.06 17.99
N ARG A 338 1.85 -7.42 16.82
CA ARG A 338 2.04 -5.98 16.60
C ARG A 338 3.43 -5.46 16.97
N HIS A 339 4.41 -6.37 17.11
CA HIS A 339 5.80 -6.04 17.39
C HIS A 339 6.63 -5.99 16.11
N GLU A 340 7.82 -5.42 16.21
CA GLU A 340 8.83 -5.36 15.15
C GLU A 340 9.62 -6.68 15.09
N GLY A 341 8.90 -7.80 14.87
CA GLY A 341 9.45 -9.16 14.83
C GLY A 341 9.61 -9.81 16.22
N CYS A 342 10.14 -11.03 16.24
CA CYS A 342 10.26 -11.83 17.45
C CYS A 342 11.24 -11.25 18.48
N GLU A 343 12.28 -10.54 18.02
CA GLU A 343 13.29 -9.87 18.86
C GLU A 343 12.94 -8.38 19.13
N ARG A 344 11.79 -7.90 18.64
CA ARG A 344 11.24 -6.54 18.86
C ARG A 344 12.12 -5.41 18.35
N HIS A 345 12.76 -5.59 17.20
CA HIS A 345 13.49 -4.54 16.47
C HIS A 345 13.33 -4.69 14.95
N VAL A 346 13.53 -3.64 14.18
CA VAL A 346 13.23 -3.53 12.75
C VAL A 346 13.99 -4.53 11.87
N ASP A 347 15.18 -4.98 12.31
CA ASP A 347 16.02 -5.95 11.60
C ASP A 347 15.79 -7.40 12.08
N SER A 348 14.85 -7.63 13.02
CA SER A 348 14.53 -8.98 13.50
C SER A 348 13.72 -9.75 12.44
N ARG A 349 13.56 -11.05 12.64
CA ARG A 349 12.68 -11.90 11.82
C ARG A 349 11.36 -12.15 12.55
N SER A 350 10.38 -12.64 11.82
CA SER A 350 9.11 -13.09 12.39
C SER A 350 8.89 -14.56 12.05
N ASP A 351 8.90 -15.41 13.07
CA ASP A 351 8.76 -16.85 12.90
C ASP A 351 7.46 -17.23 12.18
N CYS A 352 6.38 -16.48 12.44
CA CYS A 352 5.10 -16.66 11.77
C CYS A 352 5.18 -16.48 10.25
N LEU A 353 6.07 -15.62 9.73
CA LEU A 353 6.31 -15.47 8.28
C LEU A 353 7.35 -16.47 7.78
N VAL A 354 8.44 -16.68 8.52
CA VAL A 354 9.47 -17.68 8.16
C VAL A 354 8.84 -19.07 8.02
N ASN A 355 7.92 -19.42 8.93
CA ASN A 355 7.24 -20.71 8.95
C ASN A 355 5.97 -20.77 8.07
N LEU A 356 5.60 -19.68 7.41
CA LEU A 356 4.50 -19.70 6.45
C LEU A 356 4.87 -20.61 5.26
N GLY A 357 4.26 -21.80 5.24
CA GLY A 357 4.59 -22.86 4.28
C GLY A 357 4.24 -22.45 2.84
N THR A 358 5.14 -22.77 1.91
CA THR A 358 4.95 -22.48 0.48
C THR A 358 3.70 -23.13 -0.09
N GLN A 359 3.30 -24.29 0.41
CA GLN A 359 2.08 -24.99 -0.02
C GLN A 359 0.81 -24.15 0.22
N ARG A 360 0.75 -23.39 1.31
CA ARG A 360 -0.39 -22.49 1.57
C ARG A 360 -0.45 -21.34 0.54
N VAL A 361 0.73 -20.80 0.19
CA VAL A 361 0.83 -19.72 -0.81
C VAL A 361 0.49 -20.25 -2.21
N LYS A 362 1.00 -21.46 -2.57
CA LYS A 362 0.67 -22.15 -3.84
C LYS A 362 -0.83 -22.45 -3.94
N ALA A 363 -1.48 -22.92 -2.87
CA ALA A 363 -2.90 -23.22 -2.87
C ALA A 363 -3.73 -21.94 -3.11
N ALA A 364 -3.40 -20.84 -2.44
CA ALA A 364 -4.05 -19.55 -2.65
C ALA A 364 -3.83 -19.04 -4.08
N ALA A 365 -2.60 -19.15 -4.61
CA ALA A 365 -2.28 -18.76 -5.98
C ALA A 365 -3.03 -19.62 -7.01
N ALA A 366 -3.10 -20.93 -6.79
CA ALA A 366 -3.86 -21.85 -7.66
C ALA A 366 -5.34 -21.45 -7.74
N GLU A 367 -5.96 -21.19 -6.59
CA GLU A 367 -7.36 -20.75 -6.55
C GLU A 367 -7.56 -19.42 -7.31
N MET A 368 -6.72 -18.41 -7.06
CA MET A 368 -6.83 -17.12 -7.72
C MET A 368 -6.57 -17.19 -9.23
N LEU A 369 -5.68 -18.08 -9.66
CA LEU A 369 -5.35 -18.29 -11.08
C LEU A 369 -6.28 -19.27 -11.80
N GLY A 370 -7.22 -19.91 -11.08
CA GLY A 370 -8.11 -20.92 -11.65
C GLY A 370 -7.39 -22.22 -12.02
N LEU A 371 -6.32 -22.56 -11.30
CA LEU A 371 -5.55 -23.77 -11.48
C LEU A 371 -6.01 -24.89 -10.53
N ASN A 372 -5.68 -26.14 -10.85
CA ASN A 372 -5.87 -27.22 -9.89
C ASN A 372 -4.99 -26.99 -8.66
N PRO A 373 -5.48 -27.33 -7.45
CA PRO A 373 -4.67 -27.22 -6.25
C PRO A 373 -3.40 -28.08 -6.39
N PRO A 374 -2.24 -27.62 -5.86
CA PRO A 374 -1.00 -28.39 -5.93
C PRO A 374 -1.21 -29.76 -5.29
N GLY A 375 -0.94 -30.84 -6.06
CA GLY A 375 -1.11 -32.19 -5.62
C GLY A 375 -0.03 -32.59 -4.60
N ALA A 376 -0.26 -33.67 -3.85
CA ALA A 376 0.73 -34.23 -2.93
C ALA A 376 2.04 -34.68 -3.64
N ALA A 377 2.03 -34.80 -4.96
CA ALA A 377 3.21 -35.13 -5.78
C ALA A 377 4.23 -33.97 -5.89
N ASP A 378 3.81 -32.70 -5.70
CA ASP A 378 4.71 -31.54 -5.73
C ASP A 378 5.54 -31.39 -4.44
N ALA A 379 5.36 -32.27 -3.47
CA ALA A 379 6.06 -32.27 -2.19
C ALA A 379 7.47 -32.93 -2.24
N VAL A 380 7.89 -33.44 -3.36
CA VAL A 380 9.25 -34.00 -3.51
C VAL A 380 10.21 -32.86 -3.81
N ILE A 381 10.68 -32.21 -2.76
CA ILE A 381 11.77 -31.23 -2.81
C ILE A 381 13.04 -32.00 -3.23
N ASP A 382 13.61 -31.64 -4.37
CA ASP A 382 14.97 -32.02 -4.72
C ASP A 382 15.97 -31.37 -3.74
N THR A 383 16.22 -32.04 -2.64
CA THR A 383 17.17 -31.62 -1.60
C THR A 383 18.62 -31.57 -2.07
N SER A 384 18.93 -31.98 -3.29
CA SER A 384 20.29 -32.02 -3.84
C SER A 384 20.89 -30.61 -4.05
N ARG A 385 20.05 -29.58 -4.16
CA ARG A 385 20.50 -28.17 -4.30
C ARG A 385 20.76 -27.44 -2.97
N LEU A 386 20.24 -27.94 -1.85
CA LEU A 386 20.39 -27.31 -0.54
C LEU A 386 21.71 -27.58 0.18
N HIS A 387 22.53 -28.50 -0.34
CA HIS A 387 23.79 -28.90 0.31
C HIS A 387 25.03 -28.08 -0.11
N ARG A 388 24.93 -27.14 -1.06
CA ARG A 388 26.10 -26.37 -1.51
C ARG A 388 26.37 -25.07 -0.76
N ALA A 389 25.48 -24.62 0.12
CA ALA A 389 25.61 -23.31 0.81
C ALA A 389 26.00 -23.43 2.30
N ARG A 390 26.57 -24.56 2.75
CA ARG A 390 26.97 -24.75 4.17
C ARG A 390 28.46 -24.75 4.46
N PHE A 391 29.28 -24.52 3.48
CA PHE A 391 30.75 -24.36 3.71
C PHE A 391 31.26 -23.26 2.76
N ASP A 392 31.30 -22.04 3.27
CA ASP A 392 32.36 -21.04 3.16
C ASP A 392 32.01 -19.86 4.09
#